data_cd132efb4701439cde6495a0de9fd2e7
#
_entry.id   cd132efb4701439cde6495a0de9fd2e7
#
_cell.length_a   1.000
_cell.length_b   1.000
_cell.length_c   1.000
_cell.angle_alpha   90.00
_cell.angle_beta   90.00
_cell.angle_gamma   90.00
#
_symmetry.space_group_name_H-M   'P 1'
#
loop_
_entity.id
_entity.type
_entity.pdbx_description
1 polymer ?
#
loop_
_entity_poly.entity_id
_entity_poly.type
_entity_poly.pdbx_seq_one_letter_code
_entity_poly.pdbx_strand_id
1 'polypeptide(L)'
;GDELAEQPFLVVNADIYCEFKFAKLLPMLRQMRMGIDTAHLVMVSNQEHHPDGDFFLDSGRLLSTGKERLTFSGIGIYKPSFFNGVKPGIVSKLAPKLCQAIAEGSVSGEHYKGVWVDVGTPERLRRLDAQLRNK
;
A
#
# COMPACT_ATOMS: atom_id res chain seq x y z
N GLY A 1 -7.18 -22.98 -14.80
CA GLY A 1 -6.97 -23.42 -13.60
C GLY A 1 -5.92 -22.69 -12.80
N ASP A 2 -5.44 -23.21 -12.20
CA ASP A 2 -4.67 -22.85 -11.63
C ASP A 2 -3.41 -22.79 -11.97
N GLU A 3 -3.07 -23.54 -12.86
CA GLU A 3 -2.03 -23.07 -13.66
C GLU A 3 -2.27 -21.62 -13.94
N LEU A 4 -3.46 -21.21 -13.68
CA LEU A 4 -3.86 -19.84 -13.83
C LEU A 4 -3.82 -19.08 -12.52
N ALA A 5 -3.00 -19.55 -11.58
CA ALA A 5 -2.77 -18.78 -10.37
C ALA A 5 -2.27 -17.39 -10.79
N GLU A 6 -2.95 -16.36 -10.32
CA GLU A 6 -2.64 -14.99 -10.72
C GLU A 6 -1.28 -14.55 -10.21
N GLN A 7 -0.50 -13.93 -11.07
CA GLN A 7 0.80 -13.41 -10.72
C GLN A 7 0.64 -12.04 -10.07
N PRO A 8 0.92 -11.91 -8.77
CA PRO A 8 0.85 -10.59 -8.13
C PRO A 8 1.92 -9.65 -8.67
N PHE A 9 1.65 -8.35 -8.59
CA PHE A 9 2.61 -7.35 -9.04
C PHE A 9 2.67 -6.18 -8.07
N LEU A 10 3.82 -5.50 -8.06
CA LEU A 10 4.10 -4.38 -7.17
C LEU A 10 3.72 -3.05 -7.84
N VAL A 11 3.05 -2.19 -7.06
CA VAL A 11 2.73 -0.82 -7.48
C VAL A 11 3.31 0.13 -6.44
N VAL A 12 4.01 1.15 -6.90
CA VAL A 12 4.60 2.17 -6.05
C VAL A 12 4.22 3.54 -6.57
N ASN A 13 3.67 4.40 -5.70
CA ASN A 13 3.37 5.78 -6.07
C ASN A 13 4.66 6.53 -6.40
N ALA A 14 4.59 7.41 -7.40
CA ALA A 14 5.75 8.15 -7.87
C ALA A 14 6.12 9.32 -6.95
N ASP A 15 5.22 9.77 -6.10
CA ASP A 15 5.43 10.98 -5.29
C ASP A 15 5.77 10.68 -3.83
N ILE A 16 6.50 9.58 -3.61
CA ILE A 16 6.99 9.25 -2.26
C ILE A 16 8.50 9.02 -2.30
N TYR A 17 9.12 9.23 -1.16
CA TYR A 17 10.50 8.82 -0.90
C TYR A 17 10.50 7.84 0.26
N CYS A 18 11.16 6.70 0.11
CA CYS A 18 11.26 5.75 1.21
C CYS A 18 12.55 4.94 1.11
N GLU A 19 12.91 4.34 2.23
CA GLU A 19 14.05 3.44 2.29
C GLU A 19 13.61 1.99 2.51
N PHE A 20 12.36 1.70 2.18
CA PHE A 20 11.82 0.36 2.27
C PHE A 20 12.54 -0.57 1.30
N LYS A 21 12.96 -1.73 1.80
CA LYS A 21 13.64 -2.72 0.97
C LYS A 21 12.61 -3.62 0.29
N PHE A 22 12.38 -3.37 -1.00
CA PHE A 22 11.34 -4.09 -1.74
C PHE A 22 11.58 -5.60 -1.80
N ALA A 23 12.82 -6.05 -1.66
CA ALA A 23 13.12 -7.48 -1.61
C ALA A 23 12.39 -8.18 -0.46
N LYS A 24 12.04 -7.45 0.60
CA LYS A 24 11.27 -8.03 1.71
C LYS A 24 9.87 -8.44 1.31
N LEU A 25 9.36 -7.96 0.17
CA LEU A 25 8.05 -8.33 -0.32
C LEU A 25 8.05 -9.63 -1.14
N LEU A 26 9.22 -10.16 -1.48
CA LEU A 26 9.28 -11.39 -2.28
C LEU A 26 8.54 -12.56 -1.64
N PRO A 27 8.69 -12.83 -0.32
CA PRO A 27 7.91 -13.91 0.30
C PRO A 27 6.40 -13.66 0.21
N MET A 28 5.98 -12.40 0.33
CA MET A 28 4.57 -12.05 0.25
C MET A 28 4.02 -12.25 -1.16
N LEU A 29 4.82 -11.95 -2.20
CA LEU A 29 4.42 -12.22 -3.57
C LEU A 29 4.11 -13.70 -3.76
N ARG A 30 4.97 -14.57 -3.22
CA ARG A 30 4.78 -16.01 -3.31
C ARG A 30 3.53 -16.47 -2.55
N GLN A 31 3.34 -15.93 -1.36
CA GLN A 31 2.19 -16.25 -0.52
C GLN A 31 0.89 -15.84 -1.20
N MET A 32 0.84 -14.65 -1.76
CA MET A 32 -0.35 -14.14 -2.41
C MET A 32 -0.73 -14.93 -3.65
N ARG A 33 0.27 -15.43 -4.37
CA ARG A 33 0.01 -16.20 -5.59
C ARG A 33 -0.90 -17.41 -5.31
N MET A 34 -0.72 -18.04 -4.15
CA MET A 34 -1.46 -19.25 -3.79
C MET A 34 -2.61 -18.97 -2.83
N GLY A 35 -2.67 -17.79 -2.26
CA GLY A 35 -3.65 -17.45 -1.25
C GLY A 35 -4.90 -16.78 -1.81
N ILE A 36 -5.80 -16.39 -0.91
CA ILE A 36 -7.07 -15.75 -1.28
C ILE A 36 -6.99 -14.23 -1.30
N ASP A 37 -5.96 -13.64 -0.68
CA ASP A 37 -5.85 -12.19 -0.63
C ASP A 37 -5.56 -11.62 -2.02
N THR A 38 -6.21 -10.49 -2.33
CA THR A 38 -6.03 -9.81 -3.61
C THR A 38 -5.11 -8.62 -3.53
N ALA A 39 -4.79 -8.16 -2.33
CA ALA A 39 -3.88 -7.03 -2.13
C ALA A 39 -3.12 -7.18 -0.82
N HIS A 40 -1.91 -6.62 -0.79
CA HIS A 40 -1.11 -6.49 0.42
C HIS A 40 -0.53 -5.09 0.42
N LEU A 41 -0.79 -4.33 1.48
CA LEU A 41 -0.39 -2.93 1.56
C LEU A 41 0.69 -2.72 2.61
N VAL A 42 1.66 -1.88 2.27
CA VAL A 42 2.64 -1.39 3.26
C VAL A 42 2.06 -0.13 3.87
N MET A 43 1.87 -0.16 5.18
CA MET A 43 1.33 0.97 5.93
C MET A 43 2.47 1.66 6.68
N VAL A 44 2.32 2.95 6.89
CA VAL A 44 3.29 3.76 7.63
C VAL A 44 2.58 4.58 8.69
N SER A 45 3.35 5.08 9.65
CA SER A 45 2.80 5.93 10.71
C SER A 45 2.26 7.22 10.11
N ASN A 46 1.21 7.76 10.73
CA ASN A 46 0.56 8.96 10.22
C ASN A 46 1.48 10.17 10.30
N GLN A 47 1.47 10.97 9.24
CA GLN A 47 2.25 12.20 9.17
C GLN A 47 1.44 13.38 9.71
N GLU A 48 2.11 14.51 10.01
CA GLU A 48 1.45 15.70 10.53
C GLU A 48 0.32 16.20 9.62
N HIS A 49 0.52 16.09 8.31
CA HIS A 49 -0.46 16.57 7.32
C HIS A 49 -1.56 15.56 7.04
N HIS A 50 -1.50 14.38 7.65
CA HIS A 50 -2.50 13.32 7.48
C HIS A 50 -2.65 12.53 8.79
N PRO A 51 -3.08 13.21 9.86
CA PRO A 51 -3.07 12.60 11.20
C PRO A 51 -4.08 11.49 11.39
N ASP A 52 -5.12 11.44 10.57
CA ASP A 52 -6.19 10.45 10.76
C ASP A 52 -5.90 9.11 10.10
N GLY A 53 -4.95 9.07 9.15
CA GLY A 53 -4.62 7.84 8.45
C GLY A 53 -5.70 7.38 7.48
N ASP A 54 -5.52 6.18 6.94
CA ASP A 54 -6.39 5.64 5.90
C ASP A 54 -7.13 4.39 6.32
N PHE A 55 -6.44 3.41 6.88
CA PHE A 55 -7.01 2.09 7.18
C PHE A 55 -6.49 1.57 8.51
N PHE A 56 -7.28 0.68 9.13
CA PHE A 56 -6.87 0.01 10.36
C PHE A 56 -6.06 -1.24 10.02
N LEU A 57 -5.04 -1.50 10.83
CA LEU A 57 -4.18 -2.69 10.67
C LEU A 57 -4.17 -3.44 11.99
N ASP A 58 -4.48 -4.75 11.93
CA ASP A 58 -4.43 -5.61 13.11
C ASP A 58 -4.02 -7.02 12.67
N SER A 59 -2.98 -7.54 13.30
CA SER A 59 -2.51 -8.91 13.09
C SER A 59 -2.28 -9.25 11.62
N GLY A 60 -1.72 -8.31 10.88
CA GLY A 60 -1.41 -8.53 9.46
C GLY A 60 -2.61 -8.39 8.53
N ARG A 61 -3.76 -7.93 9.02
CA ARG A 61 -4.97 -7.74 8.22
C ARG A 61 -5.39 -6.29 8.22
N LEU A 62 -5.79 -5.78 7.07
CA LEU A 62 -6.41 -4.47 7.00
C LEU A 62 -7.91 -4.59 7.25
N LEU A 63 -8.42 -3.68 8.06
CA LEU A 63 -9.81 -3.72 8.53
C LEU A 63 -10.48 -2.38 8.34
N SER A 64 -11.81 -2.42 8.19
CA SER A 64 -12.63 -1.20 8.07
C SER A 64 -12.81 -0.48 9.39
N THR A 65 -12.65 -1.20 10.50
CA THR A 65 -12.77 -0.64 11.86
C THR A 65 -11.65 -1.18 12.73
N GLY A 66 -11.28 -0.44 13.76
CA GLY A 66 -10.23 -0.87 14.67
C GLY A 66 -9.87 0.25 15.63
N LYS A 67 -8.73 0.10 16.30
CA LYS A 67 -8.29 1.06 17.31
C LYS A 67 -7.48 2.20 16.71
N GLU A 68 -6.65 1.91 15.73
CA GLU A 68 -5.69 2.87 15.22
C GLU A 68 -5.55 2.76 13.72
N ARG A 69 -5.76 3.87 13.03
CA ARG A 69 -5.53 3.94 11.59
C ARG A 69 -4.08 4.27 11.31
N LEU A 70 -3.58 3.67 10.24
CA LEU A 70 -2.28 3.99 9.69
C LEU A 70 -2.46 4.56 8.29
N THR A 71 -1.39 5.14 7.75
CA THR A 71 -1.41 5.73 6.42
C THR A 71 -0.96 4.70 5.38
N PHE A 72 -1.65 4.63 4.25
CA PHE A 72 -1.21 3.81 3.14
C PHE A 72 0.01 4.49 2.50
N SER A 73 1.11 3.74 2.42
CA SER A 73 2.38 4.29 1.93
C SER A 73 2.43 4.57 0.44
N GLY A 74 1.49 4.00 -0.32
CA GLY A 74 1.58 4.01 -1.78
C GLY A 74 2.34 2.81 -2.33
N ILE A 75 2.80 1.92 -1.45
CA ILE A 75 3.49 0.68 -1.85
C ILE A 75 2.55 -0.48 -1.59
N GLY A 76 2.20 -1.21 -2.63
CA GLY A 76 1.28 -2.33 -2.49
C GLY A 76 1.53 -3.41 -3.53
N ILE A 77 1.11 -4.62 -3.19
CA ILE A 77 1.13 -5.76 -4.10
C ILE A 77 -0.31 -6.11 -4.41
N TYR A 78 -0.61 -6.34 -5.67
CA TYR A 78 -1.98 -6.62 -6.12
C TYR A 78 -2.01 -7.82 -7.04
N LYS A 79 -3.09 -8.60 -6.96
CA LYS A 79 -3.41 -9.57 -7.99
C LYS A 79 -4.21 -8.89 -9.10
N PRO A 80 -4.11 -9.35 -10.34
CA PRO A 80 -4.94 -8.78 -11.41
C PRO A 80 -6.42 -8.77 -11.08
N SER A 81 -6.92 -9.78 -10.37
CA SER A 81 -8.35 -9.84 -10.00
C SER A 81 -8.79 -8.70 -9.08
N PHE A 82 -7.84 -8.06 -8.36
CA PHE A 82 -8.17 -6.89 -7.56
C PHE A 82 -8.81 -5.79 -8.42
N PHE A 83 -8.41 -5.71 -9.68
CA PHE A 83 -8.88 -4.68 -10.60
C PHE A 83 -10.08 -5.12 -11.45
N ASN A 84 -10.69 -6.25 -11.13
CA ASN A 84 -11.89 -6.69 -11.85
C ASN A 84 -12.98 -5.62 -11.79
N GLY A 85 -13.62 -5.38 -12.94
CA GLY A 85 -14.64 -4.36 -13.03
C GLY A 85 -14.12 -2.98 -13.40
N VAL A 86 -12.80 -2.80 -13.45
CA VAL A 86 -12.19 -1.54 -13.89
C VAL A 86 -12.13 -1.56 -15.41
N LYS A 87 -12.77 -0.58 -16.05
CA LYS A 87 -12.80 -0.50 -17.51
C LYS A 87 -11.50 0.10 -18.05
N PRO A 88 -10.95 -0.48 -19.14
CA PRO A 88 -9.77 0.09 -19.76
C PRO A 88 -10.00 1.55 -20.18
N GLY A 89 -8.97 2.38 -19.97
CA GLY A 89 -9.05 3.79 -20.36
C GLY A 89 -9.77 4.70 -19.39
N ILE A 90 -10.38 4.15 -18.34
CA ILE A 90 -11.02 4.95 -17.30
C ILE A 90 -10.11 5.00 -16.08
N VAL A 91 -9.79 6.20 -15.63
CA VAL A 91 -9.01 6.38 -14.42
C VAL A 91 -9.93 6.09 -13.23
N SER A 92 -9.72 4.95 -12.60
CA SER A 92 -10.45 4.58 -11.39
C SER A 92 -9.63 4.94 -10.19
N LYS A 93 -10.29 5.52 -9.19
CA LYS A 93 -9.62 5.81 -7.92
C LYS A 93 -9.35 4.49 -7.19
N LEU A 94 -8.13 4.35 -6.71
CA LEU A 94 -7.73 3.15 -6.00
C LEU A 94 -8.45 3.00 -4.66
N ALA A 95 -8.72 4.12 -3.98
CA ALA A 95 -9.30 4.09 -2.64
C ALA A 95 -10.64 3.34 -2.55
N PRO A 96 -11.62 3.56 -3.45
CA PRO A 96 -12.87 2.80 -3.38
C PRO A 96 -12.65 1.30 -3.55
N LYS A 97 -11.72 0.90 -4.42
CA LYS A 97 -11.40 -0.51 -4.62
C LYS A 97 -10.78 -1.12 -3.37
N LEU A 98 -9.90 -0.37 -2.72
CA LEU A 98 -9.28 -0.82 -1.47
C LEU A 98 -10.31 -0.96 -0.37
N CYS A 99 -11.20 0.02 -0.22
CA CYS A 99 -12.26 -0.06 0.79
C CYS A 99 -13.15 -1.30 0.58
N GLN A 100 -13.50 -1.58 -0.66
CA GLN A 100 -14.29 -2.75 -0.99
C GLN A 100 -13.56 -4.05 -0.63
N ALA A 101 -12.32 -4.16 -1.05
CA ALA A 101 -11.52 -5.37 -0.80
C ALA A 101 -11.27 -5.57 0.70
N ILE A 102 -11.04 -4.48 1.43
CA ILE A 102 -10.85 -4.54 2.87
C ILE A 102 -12.13 -5.03 3.56
N ALA A 103 -13.29 -4.53 3.15
CA ALA A 103 -14.58 -4.97 3.68
C ALA A 103 -14.82 -6.44 3.40
N GLU A 104 -14.31 -6.95 2.29
CA GLU A 104 -14.42 -8.36 1.92
C GLU A 104 -13.41 -9.26 2.64
N GLY A 105 -12.48 -8.66 3.37
CA GLY A 105 -11.46 -9.42 4.11
C GLY A 105 -10.35 -9.97 3.25
N SER A 106 -10.08 -9.37 2.09
CA SER A 106 -9.11 -9.89 1.12
C SER A 106 -7.81 -9.07 1.06
N VAL A 107 -7.53 -8.24 2.06
CA VAL A 107 -6.34 -7.40 2.07
C VAL A 107 -5.51 -7.65 3.32
N SER A 108 -4.25 -8.02 3.13
CA SER A 108 -3.27 -8.09 4.20
C SER A 108 -2.48 -6.79 4.24
N GLY A 109 -1.71 -6.61 5.31
CA GLY A 109 -0.90 -5.41 5.45
C GLY A 109 0.25 -5.58 6.40
N GLU A 110 1.17 -4.64 6.35
CA GLU A 110 2.30 -4.58 7.27
C GLU A 110 2.62 -3.13 7.60
N HIS A 111 3.22 -2.91 8.77
CA HIS A 111 3.60 -1.58 9.22
C HIS A 111 5.11 -1.39 9.05
N TYR A 112 5.48 -0.53 8.10
CA TYR A 112 6.88 -0.15 7.90
C TYR A 112 7.19 1.05 8.78
N LYS A 113 8.20 0.93 9.63
CA LYS A 113 8.56 1.97 10.60
C LYS A 113 9.84 2.73 10.23
N GLY A 114 10.37 2.50 9.03
CA GLY A 114 11.55 3.20 8.55
C GLY A 114 11.22 4.51 7.86
N VAL A 115 12.16 4.98 7.06
CA VAL A 115 12.03 6.29 6.40
C VAL A 115 11.02 6.22 5.27
N TRP A 116 10.00 7.04 5.37
CA TRP A 116 8.98 7.22 4.33
C TRP A 116 8.50 8.66 4.38
N VAL A 117 8.47 9.32 3.23
CA VAL A 117 8.04 10.72 3.13
C VAL A 117 7.19 10.91 1.89
N ASP A 118 6.05 11.59 2.06
CA ASP A 118 5.22 12.04 0.95
C ASP A 118 5.86 13.32 0.39
N VAL A 119 6.30 13.27 -0.85
CA VAL A 119 6.94 14.42 -1.52
C VAL A 119 6.05 14.99 -2.62
N GLY A 120 4.74 14.77 -2.51
CA GLY A 120 3.77 15.20 -3.51
C GLY A 120 3.55 16.71 -3.60
N THR A 121 4.16 17.51 -2.71
CA THR A 121 4.13 18.96 -2.83
C THR A 121 5.55 19.51 -2.92
N PRO A 122 5.73 20.68 -3.59
CA PRO A 122 7.07 21.28 -3.65
C PRO A 122 7.68 21.55 -2.28
N GLU A 123 6.86 21.93 -1.29
CA GLU A 123 7.35 22.15 0.05
C GLU A 123 7.87 20.87 0.70
N ARG A 124 7.12 19.79 0.60
CA ARG A 124 7.55 18.52 1.18
C ARG A 124 8.81 18.00 0.51
N LEU A 125 8.90 18.17 -0.82
CA LEU A 125 10.10 17.80 -1.55
C LEU A 125 11.31 18.61 -1.11
N ARG A 126 11.15 19.91 -0.92
CA ARG A 126 12.25 20.76 -0.46
C ARG A 126 12.71 20.39 0.94
N ARG A 127 11.79 20.05 1.84
CA ARG A 127 12.14 19.61 3.19
C ARG A 127 12.98 18.34 3.14
N LEU A 128 12.59 17.38 2.31
CA LEU A 128 13.35 16.16 2.15
C LEU A 128 14.74 16.44 1.61
N ASP A 129 14.84 17.28 0.57
CA ASP A 129 16.12 17.64 -0.03
C ASP A 129 17.06 18.23 1.02
N ALA A 130 16.55 19.14 1.86
CA ALA A 130 17.33 19.73 2.93
C ALA A 130 17.81 18.69 3.94
N GLN A 131 16.94 17.74 4.31
CA GLN A 131 17.31 16.67 5.24
C GLN A 131 18.41 15.79 4.66
N LEU A 132 18.32 15.45 3.38
CA LEU A 132 19.30 14.60 2.73
C LEU A 132 20.65 15.29 2.59
N ARG A 133 20.64 16.59 2.34
CA ARG A 133 21.88 17.37 2.23
C ARG A 133 22.62 17.52 3.55
N ASN A 134 21.90 17.40 4.66
CA ASN A 134 22.48 17.53 6.00
C ASN A 134 22.98 16.22 6.59
N LYS A 135 22.95 15.17 5.83
CA LYS A 135 23.47 13.88 6.28
C LYS A 135 24.96 13.75 6.01
#